data_2409d669ebf4cba09540331d87fee02e
#
_entry.id   2409d669ebf4cba09540331d87fee02e
#
_cell.length_a   1.000
_cell.length_b   1.000
_cell.length_c   1.000
_cell.angle_alpha   90.00
_cell.angle_beta   90.00
_cell.angle_gamma   90.00
#
_symmetry.space_group_name_H-M   'P 1'
#
loop_
_entity.id
_entity.type
_entity.pdbx_description
1 polymer ?
#
loop_
_entity_poly.entity_id
_entity_poly.type
_entity_poly.pdbx_seq_one_letter_code
_entity_poly.pdbx_strand_id
1 'polypeptide(L)'
;QGGPWGYRHQFNIADAGYGSRGPRVQNDRAGEVGRTLNVKDFDLERLFGKEGVQILHLSGLIAALSPETSNFCLELARAAKKHGTRISFDLNYRASFWKNREKELAATFKEIASVSDILVGNEEDFQLCLGIKGPEEGGKDLAAKIESFKEMISRVKKTFPNASVFGTTLRQVISTNEHLWGAIMLEGDNWHVVEPREIHVLDRIG
;
A
#
# COMPACT_ATOMS: atom_id res chain seq x y z
N GLN A 1 -12.44 20.70 8.22
CA GLN A 1 -13.87 20.80 8.53
C GLN A 1 -14.57 19.68 7.82
N GLY A 2 -15.36 18.85 8.53
CA GLY A 2 -16.19 17.82 7.91
C GLY A 2 -17.08 18.48 6.84
N GLY A 3 -17.57 17.72 5.86
CA GLY A 3 -18.50 18.22 4.86
C GLY A 3 -19.75 18.88 5.47
N PRO A 4 -20.73 19.31 4.68
CA PRO A 4 -21.90 20.02 5.16
C PRO A 4 -22.70 19.27 6.25
N TRP A 5 -22.47 17.96 6.38
CA TRP A 5 -23.09 17.09 7.37
C TRP A 5 -22.18 16.75 8.57
N GLY A 6 -21.04 17.44 8.73
CA GLY A 6 -20.04 17.16 9.75
C GLY A 6 -19.17 15.93 9.42
N TYR A 7 -18.47 15.40 10.43
CA TYR A 7 -17.67 14.17 10.31
C TYR A 7 -18.56 12.94 10.42
N ARG A 8 -18.29 11.95 9.56
CA ARG A 8 -18.99 10.67 9.53
C ARG A 8 -18.11 9.55 9.00
N HIS A 9 -18.56 8.31 9.12
CA HIS A 9 -17.95 7.19 8.43
C HIS A 9 -18.14 7.30 6.93
N GLN A 10 -17.19 6.75 6.17
CA GLN A 10 -17.35 6.57 4.74
C GLN A 10 -18.42 5.52 4.43
N PHE A 11 -19.01 5.64 3.26
CA PHE A 11 -19.92 4.66 2.69
C PHE A 11 -19.33 4.06 1.42
N ASN A 12 -19.39 2.73 1.30
CA ASN A 12 -19.02 2.03 0.08
C ASN A 12 -20.27 1.35 -0.46
N ILE A 13 -20.66 1.72 -1.68
CA ILE A 13 -21.70 1.04 -2.43
C ILE A 13 -21.00 0.18 -3.46
N ALA A 14 -21.17 -1.12 -3.34
CA ALA A 14 -20.45 -2.08 -4.16
C ALA A 14 -21.43 -2.96 -4.94
N ASP A 15 -21.15 -3.12 -6.24
CA ASP A 15 -21.81 -4.05 -7.15
C ASP A 15 -20.76 -5.07 -7.59
N ALA A 16 -20.95 -6.34 -7.24
CA ALA A 16 -20.00 -7.42 -7.53
C ALA A 16 -19.77 -7.65 -9.04
N GLY A 17 -20.70 -7.19 -9.89
CA GLY A 17 -20.69 -7.50 -11.30
C GLY A 17 -21.22 -8.90 -11.60
N TYR A 18 -21.36 -9.21 -12.87
CA TYR A 18 -21.77 -10.54 -13.33
C TYR A 18 -21.31 -10.79 -14.76
N GLY A 19 -20.80 -11.97 -15.07
CA GLY A 19 -20.35 -12.36 -16.40
C GLY A 19 -19.25 -11.42 -16.92
N SER A 20 -19.48 -10.77 -18.05
CA SER A 20 -18.55 -9.77 -18.63
C SER A 20 -18.60 -8.39 -17.98
N ARG A 21 -19.61 -8.13 -17.14
CA ARG A 21 -19.74 -6.86 -16.43
C ARG A 21 -18.86 -6.87 -15.18
N GLY A 22 -17.81 -6.04 -15.18
CA GLY A 22 -16.92 -5.91 -14.05
C GLY A 22 -17.60 -5.31 -12.80
N PRO A 23 -17.00 -5.47 -11.61
CA PRO A 23 -17.51 -4.89 -10.38
C PRO A 23 -17.43 -3.36 -10.43
N ARG A 24 -18.34 -2.70 -9.72
CA ARG A 24 -18.33 -1.25 -9.53
C ARG A 24 -18.39 -0.94 -8.04
N VAL A 25 -17.44 -0.11 -7.59
CA VAL A 25 -17.43 0.38 -6.22
C VAL A 25 -17.51 1.90 -6.25
N GLN A 26 -18.50 2.45 -5.58
CA GLN A 26 -18.63 3.87 -5.37
C GLN A 26 -18.38 4.18 -3.90
N ASN A 27 -17.31 4.95 -3.64
CA ASN A 27 -16.94 5.37 -2.31
C ASN A 27 -17.48 6.77 -2.04
N ASP A 28 -18.39 6.91 -1.08
CA ASP A 28 -18.77 8.21 -0.54
C ASP A 28 -17.88 8.53 0.69
N ARG A 29 -16.91 9.41 0.48
CA ARG A 29 -15.95 9.85 1.49
C ARG A 29 -16.21 11.29 1.98
N ALA A 30 -17.39 11.84 1.72
CA ALA A 30 -17.74 13.16 2.21
C ALA A 30 -17.77 13.19 3.74
N GLY A 31 -16.97 14.06 4.34
CA GLY A 31 -16.85 14.17 5.80
C GLY A 31 -16.22 12.96 6.50
N GLU A 32 -15.42 12.16 5.80
CA GLU A 32 -14.74 10.98 6.36
C GLU A 32 -13.88 11.36 7.56
N VAL A 33 -14.23 10.88 8.75
CA VAL A 33 -13.53 11.17 10.00
C VAL A 33 -12.08 10.68 10.01
N GLY A 34 -11.78 9.62 9.28
CA GLY A 34 -10.40 9.10 9.15
C GLY A 34 -9.38 10.14 8.66
N ARG A 35 -9.83 11.21 7.98
CA ARG A 35 -8.96 12.30 7.54
C ARG A 35 -8.41 13.18 8.66
N THR A 36 -8.95 13.05 9.87
CA THR A 36 -8.57 13.87 11.03
C THR A 36 -7.63 13.15 11.99
N LEU A 37 -7.18 11.95 11.67
CA LEU A 37 -6.24 11.18 12.49
C LEU A 37 -4.99 12.01 12.81
N ASN A 38 -4.65 12.05 14.09
CA ASN A 38 -3.52 12.80 14.62
C ASN A 38 -2.78 11.98 15.67
N VAL A 39 -1.46 12.11 15.76
CA VAL A 39 -0.65 11.40 16.77
C VAL A 39 -1.03 11.77 18.20
N LYS A 40 -1.61 12.94 18.42
CA LYS A 40 -2.10 13.40 19.75
C LYS A 40 -3.25 12.55 20.29
N ASP A 41 -3.91 11.79 19.42
CA ASP A 41 -5.00 10.88 19.79
C ASP A 41 -4.46 9.56 20.39
N PHE A 42 -3.12 9.35 20.38
CA PHE A 42 -2.46 8.12 20.80
C PHE A 42 -1.35 8.39 21.83
N ASP A 43 -1.26 7.54 22.83
CA ASP A 43 -0.11 7.50 23.74
C ASP A 43 1.01 6.68 23.12
N LEU A 44 1.89 7.33 22.37
CA LEU A 44 2.97 6.67 21.60
C LEU A 44 4.02 6.04 22.54
N GLU A 45 4.29 6.65 23.69
CA GLU A 45 5.22 6.09 24.67
C GLU A 45 4.67 4.81 25.29
N ARG A 46 3.37 4.77 25.55
CA ARG A 46 2.73 3.53 25.97
C ARG A 46 2.79 2.46 24.90
N LEU A 47 2.41 2.77 23.64
CA LEU A 47 2.34 1.81 22.56
C LEU A 47 3.73 1.22 22.21
N PHE A 48 4.69 2.08 21.96
CA PHE A 48 6.00 1.62 21.46
C PHE A 48 6.99 1.34 22.59
N GLY A 49 6.95 2.12 23.69
CA GLY A 49 7.87 1.97 24.81
C GLY A 49 7.42 0.89 25.79
N LYS A 50 6.19 0.99 26.34
CA LYS A 50 5.74 0.11 27.42
C LYS A 50 5.12 -1.20 26.91
N GLU A 51 4.22 -1.14 25.92
CA GLU A 51 3.58 -2.33 25.35
C GLU A 51 4.50 -3.07 24.38
N GLY A 52 5.54 -2.41 23.86
CA GLY A 52 6.57 -3.04 23.04
C GLY A 52 6.06 -3.54 21.70
N VAL A 53 5.32 -2.72 20.97
CA VAL A 53 4.83 -3.04 19.62
C VAL A 53 5.99 -3.46 18.72
N GLN A 54 5.93 -4.67 18.18
CA GLN A 54 7.00 -5.28 17.38
C GLN A 54 7.01 -4.78 15.94
N ILE A 55 5.82 -4.57 15.37
CA ILE A 55 5.66 -4.14 13.98
C ILE A 55 4.54 -3.09 13.93
N LEU A 56 4.85 -1.95 13.33
CA LEU A 56 3.86 -0.95 12.90
C LEU A 56 3.58 -1.16 11.41
N HIS A 57 2.33 -1.45 11.07
CA HIS A 57 1.91 -1.50 9.66
C HIS A 57 1.21 -0.19 9.26
N LEU A 58 1.73 0.45 8.22
CA LEU A 58 1.17 1.67 7.62
C LEU A 58 0.67 1.38 6.22
N SER A 59 -0.47 1.97 5.88
CA SER A 59 -1.00 1.94 4.51
C SER A 59 -0.88 3.31 3.85
N GLY A 60 -0.37 3.33 2.64
CA GLY A 60 -0.30 4.52 1.80
C GLY A 60 -1.67 5.13 1.51
N LEU A 61 -2.75 4.32 1.56
CA LEU A 61 -4.11 4.85 1.50
C LEU A 61 -4.36 5.88 2.61
N ILE A 62 -3.97 5.56 3.85
CA ILE A 62 -4.14 6.46 5.00
C ILE A 62 -3.23 7.68 4.85
N ALA A 63 -1.97 7.47 4.50
CA ALA A 63 -1.02 8.57 4.27
C ALA A 63 -1.49 9.56 3.20
N ALA A 64 -2.28 9.10 2.21
CA ALA A 64 -2.77 9.92 1.12
C ALA A 64 -4.13 10.59 1.36
N LEU A 65 -4.87 10.24 2.42
CA LEU A 65 -6.23 10.75 2.66
C LEU A 65 -6.30 12.27 2.82
N SER A 66 -5.37 12.86 3.57
CA SER A 66 -5.31 14.30 3.83
C SER A 66 -3.88 14.72 4.23
N PRO A 67 -3.55 16.01 4.23
CA PRO A 67 -2.27 16.49 4.77
C PRO A 67 -2.09 16.09 6.25
N GLU A 68 -3.15 16.09 7.05
CA GLU A 68 -3.12 15.69 8.45
C GLU A 68 -2.72 14.22 8.59
N THR A 69 -3.30 13.33 7.79
CA THR A 69 -2.95 11.90 7.84
C THR A 69 -1.59 11.60 7.23
N SER A 70 -1.12 12.42 6.27
CA SER A 70 0.27 12.36 5.79
C SER A 70 1.24 12.61 6.96
N ASN A 71 1.02 13.68 7.70
CA ASN A 71 1.83 14.03 8.87
C ASN A 71 1.70 12.99 9.99
N PHE A 72 0.47 12.51 10.26
CA PHE A 72 0.23 11.42 11.20
C PHE A 72 1.07 10.20 10.91
N CYS A 73 1.09 9.71 9.67
CA CYS A 73 1.88 8.54 9.29
C CYS A 73 3.39 8.79 9.45
N LEU A 74 3.88 9.98 9.11
CA LEU A 74 5.29 10.35 9.27
C LEU A 74 5.71 10.37 10.74
N GLU A 75 4.95 11.04 11.59
CA GLU A 75 5.26 11.15 13.02
C GLU A 75 5.16 9.79 13.71
N LEU A 76 4.16 8.98 13.34
CA LEU A 76 3.99 7.62 13.86
C LEU A 76 5.17 6.72 13.49
N ALA A 77 5.61 6.78 12.21
CA ALA A 77 6.78 6.04 11.73
C ALA A 77 8.07 6.44 12.48
N ARG A 78 8.29 7.74 12.67
CA ARG A 78 9.45 8.26 13.42
C ARG A 78 9.43 7.81 14.88
N ALA A 79 8.26 7.86 15.53
CA ALA A 79 8.10 7.39 16.90
C ALA A 79 8.36 5.89 17.03
N ALA A 80 7.79 5.09 16.14
CA ALA A 80 8.02 3.63 16.10
C ALA A 80 9.51 3.30 15.96
N LYS A 81 10.19 3.97 15.00
CA LYS A 81 11.64 3.74 14.76
C LYS A 81 12.49 4.11 15.97
N LYS A 82 12.15 5.18 16.70
CA LYS A 82 12.83 5.59 17.93
C LYS A 82 12.84 4.50 19.01
N HIS A 83 11.79 3.70 19.07
CA HIS A 83 11.62 2.59 20.01
C HIS A 83 12.05 1.22 19.45
N GLY A 84 12.65 1.18 18.26
CA GLY A 84 13.10 -0.08 17.65
C GLY A 84 11.98 -0.93 17.04
N THR A 85 10.76 -0.40 16.95
CA THR A 85 9.64 -1.06 16.27
C THR A 85 9.91 -1.13 14.77
N ARG A 86 9.74 -2.30 14.16
CA ARG A 86 9.85 -2.46 12.71
C ARG A 86 8.66 -1.83 12.01
N ILE A 87 8.89 -1.25 10.84
CA ILE A 87 7.87 -0.57 10.06
C ILE A 87 7.60 -1.35 8.79
N SER A 88 6.36 -1.75 8.59
CA SER A 88 5.82 -2.30 7.34
C SER A 88 4.99 -1.24 6.64
N PHE A 89 5.34 -0.90 5.40
CA PHE A 89 4.63 0.10 4.60
C PHE A 89 4.09 -0.52 3.32
N ASP A 90 2.76 -0.60 3.23
CA ASP A 90 2.04 -0.93 2.00
C ASP A 90 1.78 0.35 1.21
N LEU A 91 2.37 0.47 0.03
CA LEU A 91 2.29 1.66 -0.81
C LEU A 91 0.87 1.99 -1.24
N ASN A 92 0.07 0.99 -1.56
CA ASN A 92 -1.37 1.07 -1.77
C ASN A 92 -1.84 2.33 -2.54
N TYR A 93 -1.28 2.57 -3.71
CA TYR A 93 -1.58 3.72 -4.55
C TYR A 93 -3.06 3.84 -4.90
N ARG A 94 -3.58 5.06 -4.86
CA ARG A 94 -4.93 5.37 -5.30
C ARG A 94 -4.93 6.72 -6.03
N ALA A 95 -5.04 6.69 -7.33
CA ALA A 95 -4.98 7.87 -8.21
C ALA A 95 -5.90 9.03 -7.74
N SER A 96 -7.09 8.71 -7.20
CA SER A 96 -8.04 9.72 -6.74
C SER A 96 -7.54 10.58 -5.58
N PHE A 97 -6.65 10.05 -4.72
CA PHE A 97 -6.04 10.80 -3.61
C PHE A 97 -4.78 11.55 -4.02
N TRP A 98 -4.11 11.08 -5.06
CA TRP A 98 -2.87 11.68 -5.56
C TRP A 98 -3.11 12.91 -6.41
N LYS A 99 -4.28 13.00 -7.05
CA LYS A 99 -4.64 14.13 -7.92
C LYS A 99 -4.42 15.48 -7.21
N ASN A 100 -3.59 16.33 -7.81
CA ASN A 100 -3.18 17.65 -7.32
C ASN A 100 -2.29 17.63 -6.04
N ARG A 101 -1.82 16.46 -5.61
CA ARG A 101 -0.94 16.28 -4.45
C ARG A 101 0.30 15.44 -4.77
N GLU A 102 0.58 15.20 -6.05
CA GLU A 102 1.58 14.24 -6.52
C GLU A 102 2.96 14.51 -5.93
N LYS A 103 3.40 15.78 -5.92
CA LYS A 103 4.71 16.17 -5.37
C LYS A 103 4.78 16.00 -3.85
N GLU A 104 3.74 16.42 -3.15
CA GLU A 104 3.62 16.30 -1.69
C GLU A 104 3.65 14.82 -1.28
N LEU A 105 2.79 14.00 -1.88
CA LEU A 105 2.68 12.60 -1.54
C LEU A 105 3.92 11.80 -1.94
N ALA A 106 4.56 12.11 -3.08
CA ALA A 106 5.81 11.47 -3.45
C ALA A 106 6.93 11.74 -2.41
N ALA A 107 6.99 12.95 -1.84
CA ALA A 107 7.93 13.27 -0.77
C ALA A 107 7.59 12.49 0.52
N THR A 108 6.33 12.53 0.95
CA THR A 108 5.83 11.81 2.14
C THR A 108 6.10 10.30 2.05
N PHE A 109 5.76 9.69 0.92
CA PHE A 109 5.94 8.24 0.72
C PHE A 109 7.42 7.84 0.71
N LYS A 110 8.28 8.63 0.08
CA LYS A 110 9.74 8.40 0.11
C LYS A 110 10.30 8.51 1.52
N GLU A 111 9.81 9.45 2.32
CA GLU A 111 10.26 9.61 3.70
C GLU A 111 9.82 8.42 4.56
N ILE A 112 8.56 7.97 4.46
CA ILE A 112 8.09 6.76 5.17
C ILE A 112 8.87 5.54 4.69
N ALA A 113 9.05 5.36 3.38
CA ALA A 113 9.81 4.23 2.82
C ALA A 113 11.27 4.21 3.31
N SER A 114 11.89 5.39 3.49
CA SER A 114 13.29 5.49 3.93
C SER A 114 13.53 4.96 5.35
N VAL A 115 12.51 4.94 6.19
CA VAL A 115 12.58 4.40 7.56
C VAL A 115 11.92 3.03 7.70
N SER A 116 11.30 2.51 6.64
CA SER A 116 10.60 1.22 6.64
C SER A 116 11.57 0.05 6.53
N ASP A 117 11.23 -1.03 7.21
CA ASP A 117 11.96 -2.30 7.18
C ASP A 117 11.34 -3.27 6.15
N ILE A 118 10.05 -3.09 5.87
CA ILE A 118 9.26 -3.91 4.95
C ILE A 118 8.50 -2.98 4.00
N LEU A 119 8.63 -3.19 2.70
CA LEU A 119 7.90 -2.47 1.66
C LEU A 119 7.03 -3.44 0.86
N VAL A 120 5.75 -3.13 0.77
CA VAL A 120 4.77 -3.93 0.04
C VAL A 120 4.08 -3.05 -1.01
N GLY A 121 3.87 -3.61 -2.19
CA GLY A 121 3.18 -2.93 -3.28
C GLY A 121 3.32 -3.73 -4.57
N ASN A 122 2.49 -3.41 -5.56
CA ASN A 122 2.66 -3.93 -6.91
C ASN A 122 3.65 -3.04 -7.72
N GLU A 123 3.93 -3.39 -8.97
CA GLU A 123 4.86 -2.65 -9.82
C GLU A 123 4.41 -1.19 -10.01
N GLU A 124 3.10 -0.96 -10.18
CA GLU A 124 2.53 0.38 -10.34
C GLU A 124 2.71 1.21 -9.07
N ASP A 125 2.50 0.61 -7.90
CA ASP A 125 2.68 1.26 -6.61
C ASP A 125 4.13 1.77 -6.45
N PHE A 126 5.14 0.93 -6.73
CA PHE A 126 6.54 1.33 -6.64
C PHE A 126 6.91 2.42 -7.65
N GLN A 127 6.35 2.37 -8.85
CA GLN A 127 6.60 3.38 -9.87
C GLN A 127 5.98 4.73 -9.49
N LEU A 128 4.71 4.73 -9.17
CA LEU A 128 3.95 5.96 -8.97
C LEU A 128 4.21 6.60 -7.61
N CYS A 129 4.34 5.80 -6.54
CA CYS A 129 4.58 6.34 -5.21
C CYS A 129 6.05 6.75 -4.98
N LEU A 130 6.99 5.95 -5.47
CA LEU A 130 8.42 6.13 -5.18
C LEU A 130 9.22 6.69 -6.37
N GLY A 131 8.62 6.71 -7.55
CA GLY A 131 9.27 7.19 -8.78
C GLY A 131 10.35 6.24 -9.30
N ILE A 132 10.29 4.96 -8.93
CA ILE A 132 11.25 3.94 -9.38
C ILE A 132 10.70 3.28 -10.63
N LYS A 133 11.41 3.45 -11.75
CA LYS A 133 11.01 2.83 -13.02
C LYS A 133 10.94 1.31 -12.84
N GLY A 134 9.77 0.76 -13.09
CA GLY A 134 9.52 -0.66 -13.21
C GLY A 134 9.59 -1.13 -14.65
N PRO A 135 9.18 -2.36 -14.91
CA PRO A 135 9.00 -2.85 -16.27
C PRO A 135 7.94 -2.03 -16.99
N GLU A 136 8.09 -1.89 -18.30
CA GLU A 136 7.00 -1.36 -19.12
C GLU A 136 5.78 -2.28 -19.02
N GLU A 137 4.59 -1.69 -18.87
CA GLU A 137 3.34 -2.47 -18.86
C GLU A 137 3.26 -3.34 -20.13
N GLY A 138 3.10 -4.64 -19.98
CA GLY A 138 2.80 -5.48 -21.12
C GLY A 138 3.35 -6.90 -21.14
N GLY A 139 4.06 -7.34 -20.14
CA GLY A 139 4.40 -8.77 -20.01
C GLY A 139 3.12 -9.59 -19.79
N LYS A 140 2.61 -10.23 -20.86
CA LYS A 140 1.43 -11.11 -20.76
C LYS A 140 1.75 -12.40 -20.01
N ASP A 141 3.02 -12.75 -19.89
CA ASP A 141 3.49 -13.94 -19.23
C ASP A 141 3.88 -13.64 -17.78
N LEU A 142 3.39 -14.46 -16.87
CA LEU A 142 3.61 -14.33 -15.44
C LEU A 142 5.10 -14.51 -15.05
N ALA A 143 5.84 -15.37 -15.77
CA ALA A 143 7.27 -15.54 -15.56
C ALA A 143 8.05 -14.24 -15.88
N ALA A 144 7.68 -13.58 -16.98
CA ALA A 144 8.25 -12.28 -17.34
C ALA A 144 7.95 -11.20 -16.29
N LYS A 145 6.78 -11.23 -15.67
CA LYS A 145 6.41 -10.32 -14.57
C LYS A 145 7.26 -10.56 -13.32
N ILE A 146 7.55 -11.82 -12.99
CA ILE A 146 8.42 -12.16 -11.85
C ILE A 146 9.81 -11.56 -12.03
N GLU A 147 10.43 -11.78 -13.19
CA GLU A 147 11.77 -11.25 -13.46
C GLU A 147 11.79 -9.70 -13.49
N SER A 148 10.79 -9.09 -14.10
CA SER A 148 10.62 -7.64 -14.10
C SER A 148 10.46 -7.07 -12.71
N PHE A 149 9.71 -7.75 -11.84
CA PHE A 149 9.56 -7.36 -10.43
C PHE A 149 10.90 -7.48 -9.70
N LYS A 150 11.65 -8.56 -9.89
CA LYS A 150 12.98 -8.73 -9.29
C LYS A 150 13.94 -7.60 -9.68
N GLU A 151 13.97 -7.22 -10.94
CA GLU A 151 14.78 -6.10 -11.43
C GLU A 151 14.38 -4.77 -10.79
N MET A 152 13.08 -4.51 -10.70
CA MET A 152 12.56 -3.31 -10.05
C MET A 152 12.95 -3.28 -8.56
N ILE A 153 12.73 -4.36 -7.83
CA ILE A 153 13.07 -4.45 -6.39
C ILE A 153 14.57 -4.29 -6.16
N SER A 154 15.41 -4.76 -7.07
CA SER A 154 16.87 -4.50 -6.98
C SER A 154 17.19 -2.99 -7.00
N ARG A 155 16.44 -2.18 -7.75
CA ARG A 155 16.54 -0.72 -7.74
C ARG A 155 15.95 -0.10 -6.48
N VAL A 156 14.78 -0.61 -6.02
CA VAL A 156 14.14 -0.16 -4.78
C VAL A 156 15.09 -0.36 -3.59
N LYS A 157 15.68 -1.54 -3.47
CA LYS A 157 16.63 -1.90 -2.39
C LYS A 157 17.86 -0.96 -2.36
N LYS A 158 18.38 -0.57 -3.53
CA LYS A 158 19.47 0.42 -3.61
C LYS A 158 19.05 1.80 -3.14
N THR A 159 17.81 2.17 -3.37
CA THR A 159 17.28 3.50 -2.99
C THR A 159 16.87 3.55 -1.52
N PHE A 160 16.36 2.44 -0.99
CA PHE A 160 15.87 2.31 0.39
C PHE A 160 16.60 1.18 1.12
N PRO A 161 17.87 1.38 1.48
CA PRO A 161 18.74 0.31 2.03
C PRO A 161 18.31 -0.16 3.43
N ASN A 162 17.46 0.58 4.14
CA ASN A 162 16.91 0.15 5.43
C ASN A 162 15.87 -0.97 5.30
N ALA A 163 15.21 -1.05 4.16
CA ALA A 163 14.25 -2.12 3.92
C ALA A 163 14.96 -3.43 3.56
N SER A 164 14.59 -4.48 4.25
CA SER A 164 15.13 -5.84 4.05
C SER A 164 14.10 -6.83 3.50
N VAL A 165 12.83 -6.46 3.53
CA VAL A 165 11.73 -7.28 3.01
C VAL A 165 10.93 -6.48 1.98
N PHE A 166 10.69 -7.08 0.81
CA PHE A 166 9.91 -6.51 -0.27
C PHE A 166 8.93 -7.56 -0.77
N GLY A 167 7.66 -7.21 -0.89
CA GLY A 167 6.63 -8.17 -1.29
C GLY A 167 5.62 -7.59 -2.26
N THR A 168 5.10 -8.46 -3.14
CA THR A 168 3.96 -8.17 -3.99
C THR A 168 3.13 -9.41 -4.24
N THR A 169 1.85 -9.19 -4.52
CA THR A 169 0.99 -10.22 -5.08
C THR A 169 1.10 -10.21 -6.60
N LEU A 170 1.12 -11.38 -7.21
CA LEU A 170 1.11 -11.58 -8.64
C LEU A 170 -0.30 -11.97 -9.06
N ARG A 171 -0.91 -11.19 -9.96
CA ARG A 171 -2.27 -11.46 -10.41
C ARG A 171 -2.36 -11.38 -11.92
N GLN A 172 -3.01 -12.39 -12.51
CA GLN A 172 -3.47 -12.37 -13.90
C GLN A 172 -4.97 -12.61 -13.91
N VAL A 173 -5.70 -11.70 -14.55
CA VAL A 173 -7.16 -11.83 -14.74
C VAL A 173 -7.39 -12.62 -16.02
N ILE A 174 -8.03 -13.79 -15.91
CA ILE A 174 -8.46 -14.61 -17.06
C ILE A 174 -9.87 -14.19 -17.44
N SER A 175 -10.77 -14.15 -16.46
CA SER A 175 -12.15 -13.68 -16.60
C SER A 175 -12.58 -12.93 -15.35
N THR A 176 -13.85 -12.51 -15.29
CA THR A 176 -14.40 -11.89 -14.08
C THR A 176 -14.35 -12.82 -12.86
N ASN A 177 -14.42 -14.11 -13.07
CA ASN A 177 -14.51 -15.09 -11.97
C ASN A 177 -13.29 -16.01 -11.91
N GLU A 178 -12.34 -15.90 -12.84
CA GLU A 178 -11.16 -16.74 -12.90
C GLU A 178 -9.89 -15.91 -12.89
N HIS A 179 -9.05 -16.14 -11.91
CA HIS A 179 -7.78 -15.45 -11.77
C HIS A 179 -6.66 -16.44 -11.48
N LEU A 180 -5.47 -16.16 -11.98
CA LEU A 180 -4.24 -16.73 -11.46
C LEU A 180 -3.72 -15.78 -10.38
N TRP A 181 -3.40 -16.35 -9.21
CA TRP A 181 -2.92 -15.56 -8.06
C TRP A 181 -1.73 -16.23 -7.41
N GLY A 182 -0.67 -15.50 -7.28
CA GLY A 182 0.57 -15.87 -6.61
C GLY A 182 1.14 -14.71 -5.81
N ALA A 183 2.36 -14.88 -5.34
CA ALA A 183 3.10 -13.83 -4.64
C ALA A 183 4.59 -14.02 -4.82
N ILE A 184 5.34 -12.93 -4.69
CA ILE A 184 6.79 -12.96 -4.63
C ILE A 184 7.27 -12.04 -3.50
N MET A 185 8.29 -12.49 -2.78
CA MET A 185 8.91 -11.74 -1.71
C MET A 185 10.43 -11.87 -1.79
N LEU A 186 11.13 -10.78 -1.54
CA LEU A 186 12.56 -10.76 -1.24
C LEU A 186 12.73 -10.54 0.27
N GLU A 187 13.48 -11.42 0.93
CA GLU A 187 13.92 -11.25 2.31
C GLU A 187 15.46 -11.30 2.35
N GLY A 188 16.09 -10.20 2.72
CA GLY A 188 17.53 -10.06 2.58
C GLY A 188 17.96 -10.23 1.12
N ASP A 189 18.59 -11.36 0.80
CA ASP A 189 18.99 -11.73 -0.57
C ASP A 189 18.24 -12.97 -1.10
N ASN A 190 17.29 -13.49 -0.33
CA ASN A 190 16.54 -14.70 -0.67
C ASN A 190 15.19 -14.36 -1.31
N TRP A 191 14.92 -14.93 -2.47
CA TRP A 191 13.64 -14.83 -3.13
C TRP A 191 12.74 -16.00 -2.74
N HIS A 192 11.51 -15.67 -2.38
CA HIS A 192 10.43 -16.61 -2.10
C HIS A 192 9.32 -16.38 -3.11
N VAL A 193 8.94 -17.42 -3.83
CA VAL A 193 7.88 -17.36 -4.84
C VAL A 193 6.79 -18.35 -4.46
N VAL A 194 5.57 -17.85 -4.40
CA VAL A 194 4.37 -18.69 -4.34
C VAL A 194 3.83 -18.78 -5.76
N GLU A 195 3.94 -19.97 -6.35
CA GLU A 195 3.48 -20.22 -7.70
C GLU A 195 2.00 -19.87 -7.85
N PRO A 196 1.64 -19.18 -8.93
CA PRO A 196 0.28 -18.78 -9.17
C PRO A 196 -0.67 -19.97 -9.27
N ARG A 197 -1.76 -19.87 -8.55
CA ARG A 197 -2.85 -20.85 -8.56
C ARG A 197 -4.10 -20.25 -9.17
N GLU A 198 -4.85 -21.09 -9.85
CA GLU A 198 -6.18 -20.71 -10.32
C GLU A 198 -7.12 -20.52 -9.16
N ILE A 199 -7.82 -19.40 -9.17
CA ILE A 199 -8.81 -19.03 -8.14
C ILE A 199 -10.13 -18.74 -8.85
N HIS A 200 -11.17 -19.47 -8.45
CA HIS A 200 -12.54 -19.16 -8.83
C HIS A 200 -13.12 -18.20 -7.81
N VAL A 201 -13.40 -16.97 -8.25
CA VAL A 201 -13.93 -15.91 -7.42
C VAL A 201 -15.45 -15.99 -7.40
N LEU A 202 -16.02 -16.26 -6.23
CA LEU A 202 -17.47 -16.29 -6.03
C LEU A 202 -18.03 -14.89 -5.80
N ASP A 203 -17.34 -14.10 -4.98
CA ASP A 203 -17.64 -12.69 -4.73
C ASP A 203 -16.35 -11.88 -4.73
N ARG A 204 -16.39 -10.69 -5.36
CA ARG A 204 -15.22 -9.80 -5.47
C ARG A 204 -15.16 -8.73 -4.40
N ILE A 205 -16.20 -8.63 -3.60
CA ILE A 205 -16.41 -7.54 -2.66
C ILE A 205 -16.46 -8.05 -1.24
N GLY A 206 -16.80 -9.31 -1.07
CA GLY A 206 -16.87 -9.99 0.22
C GLY A 206 -15.54 -10.36 0.86
#